data_142af81ee9e4d96e009f5f83973dabe7
#
_entry.id   142af81ee9e4d96e009f5f83973dabe7
#
_cell.length_a   1.000
_cell.length_b   1.000
_cell.length_c   1.000
_cell.angle_alpha   90.00
_cell.angle_beta   90.00
_cell.angle_gamma   90.00
#
_symmetry.space_group_name_H-M   'P 1'
#
loop_
_entity.id
_entity.type
_entity.pdbx_description
1 polymer ?
#
loop_
_entity_poly.entity_id
_entity_poly.type
_entity_poly.pdbx_seq_one_letter_code
_entity_poly.pdbx_strand_id
1 'polypeptide(L)'
;MRLSNQQIIDALKEVNGMVYLAARKLGCAPNTIYNRMTKSATIKQACEDSRGELIDISEQKLRQAVLNGEPWAVALVLKTLGKKRGYVERQELTGAEGNEIVFNVKYADGIRDNTTETP
;
A
#
# COMPACT_ATOMS: atom_id res chain seq x y z
N MET A 1 30.24 12.83 -4.58
CA MET A 1 29.49 14.05 -4.42
C MET A 1 28.28 13.81 -3.51
N ARG A 2 28.13 14.67 -2.53
CA ARG A 2 27.06 14.48 -1.57
C ARG A 2 25.81 15.25 -1.99
N LEU A 3 24.66 14.56 -1.97
CA LEU A 3 23.40 15.18 -2.31
C LEU A 3 22.89 16.05 -1.16
N SER A 4 22.38 17.23 -1.49
CA SER A 4 21.77 18.09 -0.51
C SER A 4 20.34 17.62 -0.21
N ASN A 5 19.81 18.03 0.94
CA ASN A 5 18.44 17.73 1.27
C ASN A 5 17.48 18.31 0.24
N GLN A 6 17.77 19.50 -0.25
CA GLN A 6 16.90 20.13 -1.24
C GLN A 6 16.86 19.37 -2.56
N GLN A 7 17.99 18.82 -2.97
CA GLN A 7 18.03 18.01 -4.19
C GLN A 7 17.16 16.77 -4.04
N ILE A 8 17.19 16.15 -2.89
CA ILE A 8 16.36 14.95 -2.61
C ILE A 8 14.89 15.33 -2.58
N ILE A 9 14.56 16.43 -1.91
CA ILE A 9 13.17 16.90 -1.83
C ILE A 9 12.63 17.20 -3.22
N ASP A 10 13.39 17.92 -4.03
CA ASP A 10 12.96 18.28 -5.37
C ASP A 10 12.72 17.04 -6.24
N ALA A 11 13.61 16.05 -6.14
CA ALA A 11 13.46 14.83 -6.89
C ALA A 11 12.22 14.04 -6.44
N LEU A 12 11.97 13.99 -5.12
CA LEU A 12 10.79 13.30 -4.60
C LEU A 12 9.50 13.98 -5.04
N LYS A 13 9.47 15.30 -5.04
CA LYS A 13 8.31 16.03 -5.51
C LYS A 13 8.02 15.76 -6.98
N GLU A 14 9.06 15.69 -7.77
CA GLU A 14 8.92 15.48 -9.21
C GLU A 14 8.36 14.10 -9.54
N VAL A 15 8.69 13.09 -8.74
CA VAL A 15 8.23 11.71 -8.98
C VAL A 15 7.14 11.28 -8.01
N ASN A 16 6.49 12.21 -7.34
CA ASN A 16 5.38 11.95 -6.42
C ASN A 16 5.73 10.97 -5.30
N GLY A 17 6.93 11.13 -4.76
CA GLY A 17 7.37 10.33 -3.62
C GLY A 17 7.79 8.90 -3.94
N MET A 18 7.96 8.57 -5.19
CA MET A 18 8.43 7.24 -5.57
C MET A 18 9.94 7.16 -5.44
N VAL A 19 10.39 6.58 -4.33
CA VAL A 19 11.81 6.62 -3.95
C VAL A 19 12.73 6.02 -5.00
N TYR A 20 12.36 4.90 -5.61
CA TYR A 20 13.21 4.28 -6.62
C TYR A 20 13.40 5.18 -7.84
N LEU A 21 12.37 5.89 -8.25
CA LEU A 21 12.47 6.81 -9.37
C LEU A 21 13.30 8.03 -9.00
N ALA A 22 13.13 8.54 -7.79
CA ALA A 22 13.94 9.65 -7.31
C ALA A 22 15.41 9.27 -7.24
N ALA A 23 15.71 8.09 -6.74
CA ALA A 23 17.08 7.60 -6.65
C ALA A 23 17.72 7.47 -8.03
N ARG A 24 16.97 6.93 -8.98
CA ARG A 24 17.46 6.80 -10.36
C ARG A 24 17.76 8.18 -10.96
N LYS A 25 16.88 9.13 -10.72
CA LYS A 25 17.05 10.48 -11.21
C LYS A 25 18.29 11.16 -10.61
N LEU A 26 18.54 10.93 -9.33
CA LEU A 26 19.68 11.51 -8.64
C LEU A 26 20.97 10.73 -8.82
N GLY A 27 20.88 9.53 -9.39
CA GLY A 27 22.06 8.69 -9.58
C GLY A 27 22.56 8.07 -8.30
N CYS A 28 21.69 7.80 -7.34
CA CYS A 28 22.08 7.18 -6.08
C CYS A 28 21.25 5.92 -5.82
N ALA A 29 21.62 5.19 -4.76
CA ALA A 29 20.87 4.01 -4.36
C ALA A 29 19.61 4.43 -3.59
N PRO A 30 18.51 3.65 -3.70
CA PRO A 30 17.30 3.96 -2.93
C PRO A 30 17.54 4.06 -1.43
N ASN A 31 18.44 3.23 -0.89
CA ASN A 31 18.75 3.29 0.53
C ASN A 31 19.34 4.63 0.97
N THR A 32 20.02 5.31 0.07
CA THR A 32 20.55 6.65 0.37
C THR A 32 19.40 7.58 0.73
N ILE A 33 18.32 7.53 -0.03
CA ILE A 33 17.15 8.36 0.23
C ILE A 33 16.45 7.94 1.51
N TYR A 34 16.25 6.62 1.70
CA TYR A 34 15.62 6.14 2.92
C TYR A 34 16.40 6.52 4.17
N ASN A 35 17.73 6.41 4.11
CA ASN A 35 18.56 6.81 5.24
C ASN A 35 18.46 8.30 5.54
N ARG A 36 18.38 9.13 4.49
CA ARG A 36 18.21 10.56 4.67
C ARG A 36 16.83 10.88 5.24
N MET A 37 15.81 10.11 4.90
CA MET A 37 14.48 10.30 5.47
C MET A 37 14.44 10.00 6.96
N THR A 38 15.22 9.03 7.41
CA THR A 38 15.26 8.74 8.85
C THR A 38 15.97 9.84 9.63
N LYS A 39 16.84 10.60 8.99
CA LYS A 39 17.60 11.67 9.63
C LYS A 39 16.96 13.04 9.48
N SER A 40 16.05 13.20 8.54
CA SER A 40 15.44 14.48 8.26
C SER A 40 13.93 14.35 8.13
N ALA A 41 13.22 14.93 9.09
CA ALA A 41 11.76 14.94 9.06
C ALA A 41 11.25 15.75 7.86
N THR A 42 11.99 16.74 7.42
CA THR A 42 11.60 17.56 6.28
C THR A 42 11.54 16.72 4.99
N ILE A 43 12.53 15.87 4.79
CA ILE A 43 12.56 15.01 3.61
C ILE A 43 11.43 13.99 3.67
N LYS A 44 11.21 13.40 4.84
CA LYS A 44 10.15 12.44 5.03
C LYS A 44 8.78 13.07 4.76
N GLN A 45 8.57 14.27 5.28
CA GLN A 45 7.31 14.98 5.07
C GLN A 45 7.10 15.32 3.59
N ALA A 46 8.15 15.74 2.90
CA ALA A 46 8.06 16.05 1.47
C ALA A 46 7.67 14.80 0.67
N CYS A 47 8.19 13.65 1.05
CA CYS A 47 7.84 12.39 0.40
C CYS A 47 6.36 12.05 0.62
N GLU A 48 5.90 12.16 1.85
CA GLU A 48 4.50 11.87 2.19
C GLU A 48 3.54 12.83 1.49
N ASP A 49 3.87 14.13 1.49
CA ASP A 49 3.03 15.12 0.82
C ASP A 49 2.95 14.87 -0.68
N SER A 50 4.05 14.48 -1.30
CA SER A 50 4.09 14.20 -2.72
C SER A 50 3.26 12.96 -3.08
N ARG A 51 3.27 11.96 -2.20
CA ARG A 51 2.41 10.78 -2.39
C ARG A 51 0.94 11.14 -2.23
N GLY A 52 0.64 12.05 -1.30
CA GLY A 52 -0.72 12.54 -1.13
C GLY A 52 -1.24 13.22 -2.37
N GLU A 53 -0.39 14.02 -3.03
CA GLU A 53 -0.77 14.66 -4.29
C GLU A 53 -1.14 13.63 -5.36
N LEU A 54 -0.38 12.54 -5.45
CA LEU A 54 -0.68 11.50 -6.43
C LEU A 54 -2.03 10.85 -6.15
N ILE A 55 -2.33 10.63 -4.87
CA ILE A 55 -3.62 10.08 -4.47
C ILE A 55 -4.74 11.04 -4.85
N ASP A 56 -4.56 12.34 -4.59
CA ASP A 56 -5.55 13.34 -4.94
C ASP A 56 -5.83 13.37 -6.45
N ILE A 57 -4.77 13.32 -7.25
CA ILE A 57 -4.92 13.28 -8.70
C ILE A 57 -5.66 12.01 -9.13
N SER A 58 -5.32 10.89 -8.53
CA SER A 58 -5.95 9.61 -8.83
C SER A 58 -7.44 9.65 -8.49
N GLU A 59 -7.79 10.27 -7.36
CA GLU A 59 -9.18 10.42 -6.99
C GLU A 59 -9.96 11.30 -7.96
N GLN A 60 -9.33 12.35 -8.48
CA GLN A 60 -9.96 13.18 -9.49
C GLN A 60 -10.25 12.39 -10.77
N LYS A 61 -9.28 11.57 -11.19
CA LYS A 61 -9.48 10.75 -12.38
C LYS A 61 -10.55 9.69 -12.16
N LEU A 62 -10.57 9.12 -10.96
CA LEU A 62 -11.62 8.16 -10.61
C LEU A 62 -12.99 8.81 -10.66
N ARG A 63 -13.11 10.02 -10.14
CA ARG A 63 -14.36 10.76 -10.18
C ARG A 63 -14.83 10.96 -11.62
N GLN A 64 -13.91 11.34 -12.51
CA GLN A 64 -14.25 11.52 -13.92
C GLN A 64 -14.74 10.21 -14.55
N ALA A 65 -14.11 9.10 -14.24
CA ALA A 65 -14.50 7.80 -14.74
C ALA A 65 -15.91 7.42 -14.26
N VAL A 66 -16.23 7.72 -13.00
CA VAL A 66 -17.57 7.49 -12.46
C VAL A 66 -18.59 8.33 -13.19
N LEU A 67 -18.29 9.61 -13.42
CA LEU A 67 -19.21 10.50 -14.15
C LEU A 67 -19.43 10.05 -15.59
N ASN A 68 -18.43 9.39 -16.17
CA ASN A 68 -18.56 8.82 -17.50
C ASN A 68 -19.29 7.47 -17.50
N GLY A 69 -19.65 6.97 -16.31
CA GLY A 69 -20.43 5.75 -16.21
C GLY A 69 -19.63 4.46 -16.39
N GLU A 70 -18.32 4.52 -16.16
CA GLU A 70 -17.51 3.32 -16.29
C GLU A 70 -17.77 2.34 -15.15
N PRO A 71 -18.21 1.10 -15.47
CA PRO A 71 -18.62 0.16 -14.43
C PRO A 71 -17.54 -0.15 -13.40
N TRP A 72 -16.28 -0.29 -13.83
CA TRP A 72 -15.21 -0.60 -12.91
C TRP A 72 -15.01 0.52 -11.89
N ALA A 73 -15.16 1.78 -12.32
CA ALA A 73 -14.98 2.93 -11.45
C ALA A 73 -16.12 3.04 -10.44
N VAL A 74 -17.35 2.84 -10.92
CA VAL A 74 -18.52 2.85 -10.04
C VAL A 74 -18.41 1.75 -8.99
N ALA A 75 -18.03 0.54 -9.41
CA ALA A 75 -17.85 -0.56 -8.48
C ALA A 75 -16.78 -0.27 -7.44
N LEU A 76 -15.66 0.31 -7.87
CA LEU A 76 -14.57 0.63 -6.96
C LEU A 76 -14.98 1.63 -5.89
N VAL A 77 -15.69 2.69 -6.29
CA VAL A 77 -16.15 3.70 -5.35
C VAL A 77 -17.14 3.10 -4.35
N LEU A 78 -18.07 2.29 -4.84
CA LEU A 78 -19.05 1.67 -3.95
C LEU A 78 -18.40 0.71 -2.95
N LYS A 79 -17.41 -0.06 -3.40
CA LYS A 79 -16.72 -1.01 -2.52
C LYS A 79 -15.84 -0.33 -1.48
N THR A 80 -15.37 0.86 -1.75
CA THR A 80 -14.48 1.58 -0.85
C THR A 80 -15.23 2.63 -0.03
N LEU A 81 -15.71 3.67 -0.69
CA LEU A 81 -16.38 4.77 0.01
C LEU A 81 -17.81 4.42 0.38
N GLY A 82 -18.42 3.49 -0.33
CA GLY A 82 -19.80 3.12 -0.09
C GLY A 82 -20.02 2.07 0.99
N LYS A 83 -18.97 1.65 1.66
CA LYS A 83 -19.09 0.58 2.68
C LYS A 83 -20.12 0.92 3.76
N LYS A 84 -20.16 2.15 4.20
CA LYS A 84 -21.11 2.56 5.25
C LYS A 84 -22.56 2.47 4.80
N ARG A 85 -22.79 2.45 3.50
CA ARG A 85 -24.14 2.28 2.95
C ARG A 85 -24.48 0.83 2.64
N GLY A 86 -23.58 -0.09 3.00
CA GLY A 86 -23.83 -1.51 2.81
C GLY A 86 -23.19 -2.12 1.57
N TYR A 87 -22.45 -1.37 0.78
CA TYR A 87 -21.78 -1.89 -0.39
C TYR A 87 -20.46 -2.52 0.00
N VAL A 88 -20.55 -3.75 0.49
CA VAL A 88 -19.37 -4.49 0.92
C VAL A 88 -19.21 -5.74 0.07
N GLU A 89 -17.95 -6.07 -0.20
CA GLU A 89 -17.64 -7.31 -0.87
C GLU A 89 -17.61 -8.39 0.20
N ARG A 90 -18.51 -9.34 0.08
CA ARG A 90 -18.60 -10.43 1.05
C ARG A 90 -18.07 -11.71 0.42
N GLN A 91 -17.13 -12.32 1.11
CA GLN A 91 -16.61 -13.60 0.71
C GLN A 91 -16.81 -14.59 1.83
N GLU A 92 -17.48 -15.68 1.51
CA GLU A 92 -17.74 -16.71 2.50
C GLU A 92 -16.96 -17.95 2.12
N LEU A 93 -16.13 -18.41 3.05
CA LEU A 93 -15.35 -19.62 2.87
C LEU A 93 -15.95 -20.72 3.73
N THR A 94 -16.40 -21.77 3.09
CA THR A 94 -16.98 -22.91 3.82
C THR A 94 -16.29 -24.19 3.40
N GLY A 95 -16.39 -25.21 4.24
CA GLY A 95 -15.92 -26.53 3.89
C GLY A 95 -16.89 -27.22 2.97
N ALA A 96 -16.68 -28.52 2.75
CA ALA A 96 -17.52 -29.30 1.89
C ALA A 96 -18.98 -29.24 2.37
N GLU A 97 -19.91 -29.06 1.42
CA GLU A 97 -21.34 -29.02 1.71
C GLU A 97 -21.73 -27.93 2.72
N GLY A 98 -20.99 -26.84 2.75
CA GLY A 98 -21.33 -25.76 3.65
C GLY A 98 -20.89 -25.95 5.09
N ASN A 99 -20.15 -26.98 5.37
CA ASN A 99 -19.67 -27.24 6.71
C ASN A 99 -18.46 -26.37 7.06
N GLU A 100 -18.05 -26.47 8.31
CA GLU A 100 -16.87 -25.74 8.77
C GLU A 100 -15.63 -26.16 8.02
N ILE A 101 -14.73 -25.21 7.80
CA ILE A 101 -13.44 -25.51 7.24
C ILE A 101 -12.53 -25.96 8.37
N VAL A 102 -11.94 -27.14 8.21
CA VAL A 102 -11.06 -27.69 9.21
C VAL A 102 -9.63 -27.64 8.70
N PHE A 103 -8.75 -27.05 9.47
CA PHE A 103 -7.33 -26.98 9.15
C PHE A 103 -6.57 -27.95 10.04
N ASN A 104 -5.79 -28.82 9.40
CA ASN A 104 -4.92 -29.72 10.12
C ASN A 104 -3.50 -29.19 9.99
N VAL A 105 -2.91 -28.80 11.10
CA VAL A 105 -1.57 -28.22 11.12
C VAL A 105 -0.60 -29.25 11.66
N LYS A 106 0.45 -29.53 10.88
CA LYS A 106 1.52 -30.42 11.30
C LYS A 106 2.80 -29.64 11.36
N TYR A 107 3.50 -29.79 12.46
CA TYR A 107 4.76 -29.13 12.63
C TYR A 107 5.90 -30.04 12.23
N ALA A 108 6.96 -29.47 11.71
CA ALA A 108 8.15 -30.24 11.40
C ALA A 108 8.79 -30.69 12.72
N ASP A 109 9.45 -31.84 12.69
CA ASP A 109 10.13 -32.35 13.86
C ASP A 109 11.17 -31.33 14.32
N GLY A 110 11.30 -31.19 15.62
CA GLY A 110 12.22 -30.25 16.21
C GLY A 110 11.66 -28.85 16.39
N ILE A 111 10.61 -28.54 15.69
CA ILE A 111 9.92 -27.27 15.86
C ILE A 111 8.74 -27.43 16.76
N ARG A 112 8.30 -28.63 16.90
CA ARG A 112 7.08 -28.93 17.62
C ARG A 112 7.14 -28.46 19.06
N ASP A 113 6.13 -27.73 19.43
CA ASP A 113 5.98 -27.26 20.77
C ASP A 113 5.27 -28.30 21.61
N ASN A 114 5.73 -28.48 22.83
CA ASN A 114 5.12 -29.43 23.72
C ASN A 114 3.73 -29.06 24.14
N THR A 115 3.37 -27.83 23.97
CA THR A 115 2.03 -27.36 24.35
C THR A 115 0.97 -27.78 23.38
N THR A 116 1.35 -28.39 22.29
CA THR A 116 0.41 -28.72 21.24
C THR A 116 -0.37 -29.99 21.50
N GLU A 117 -0.09 -30.65 22.60
CA GLU A 117 -0.76 -31.90 22.89
C GLU A 117 -2.13 -31.76 23.43
N THR A 118 -2.62 -30.59 23.57
CA THR A 118 -3.99 -30.47 24.04
C THR A 118 -4.92 -31.18 23.08
N PRO A 119 -5.71 -32.04 23.57
CA PRO A 119 -6.63 -32.78 22.72
C PRO A 119 -7.77 -31.95 22.22
#